data_d83602275274ff293e30cb19aba9985a
#
_entry.id   d83602275274ff293e30cb19aba9985a
#
_cell.length_a   1.000
_cell.length_b   1.000
_cell.length_c   1.000
_cell.angle_alpha   90.00
_cell.angle_beta   90.00
_cell.angle_gamma   90.00
#
_symmetry.space_group_name_H-M   'P 1'
#
loop_
_entity.id
_entity.type
_entity.pdbx_description
1 polymer ?
#
loop_
_entity_poly.entity_id
_entity_poly.type
_entity_poly.pdbx_seq_one_letter_code
_entity_poly.pdbx_strand_id
1 'polypeptide(L)'
;ALNAIAIGAGALLAVRFPTTAKATYFGTAGSLIAAVLGLVFGLTTKDLYTYEGSVLLMVFCLGFIFTGATATAMNLGRKYAGAASAIIGCIGFLLGGIVSPIVSLGNIQVTSFAVCVVALGLGVLLLQFFTTETHGTPTNRTHQS
;
A
#
# COMPACT_ATOMS: atom_id res chain seq x y z
N ALA A 1 5.34 -8.15 -17.91
CA ALA A 1 3.94 -8.44 -18.27
C ALA A 1 3.17 -9.06 -17.09
N LEU A 2 3.71 -10.07 -16.40
CA LEU A 2 3.04 -10.74 -15.26
C LEU A 2 2.71 -9.79 -14.11
N ASN A 3 3.61 -8.87 -13.75
CA ASN A 3 3.40 -7.91 -12.68
C ASN A 3 2.23 -6.96 -12.97
N ALA A 4 2.09 -6.52 -14.23
CA ALA A 4 0.97 -5.66 -14.63
C ALA A 4 -0.38 -6.40 -14.53
N ILE A 5 -0.40 -7.68 -14.89
CA ILE A 5 -1.60 -8.53 -14.76
C ILE A 5 -1.94 -8.72 -13.27
N ALA A 6 -0.94 -8.96 -12.43
CA ALA A 6 -1.13 -9.12 -10.99
C ALA A 6 -1.71 -7.86 -10.33
N ILE A 7 -1.16 -6.66 -10.62
CA ILE A 7 -1.72 -5.38 -10.15
C ILE A 7 -3.16 -5.20 -10.64
N GLY A 8 -3.41 -5.42 -11.92
CA GLY A 8 -4.74 -5.28 -12.51
C GLY A 8 -5.76 -6.22 -11.89
N ALA A 9 -5.39 -7.48 -11.66
CA ALA A 9 -6.24 -8.46 -10.98
C ALA A 9 -6.54 -8.04 -9.54
N GLY A 10 -5.55 -7.57 -8.79
CA GLY A 10 -5.74 -7.02 -7.44
C GLY A 10 -6.70 -5.83 -7.42
N ALA A 11 -6.52 -4.89 -8.35
CA ALA A 11 -7.39 -3.73 -8.50
C ALA A 11 -8.84 -4.13 -8.84
N LEU A 12 -9.05 -5.08 -9.74
CA LEU A 12 -10.38 -5.58 -10.10
C LEU A 12 -11.07 -6.29 -8.93
N LEU A 13 -10.34 -7.07 -8.16
CA LEU A 13 -10.89 -7.71 -6.96
C LEU A 13 -11.21 -6.68 -5.87
N ALA A 14 -10.41 -5.62 -5.72
CA ALA A 14 -10.66 -4.57 -4.74
C ALA A 14 -12.02 -3.89 -4.92
N VAL A 15 -12.49 -3.75 -6.16
CA VAL A 15 -13.82 -3.17 -6.47
C VAL A 15 -14.97 -4.01 -5.95
N ARG A 16 -14.78 -5.32 -5.75
CA ARG A 16 -15.82 -6.24 -5.23
C ARG A 16 -15.97 -6.18 -3.71
N PHE A 17 -15.07 -5.50 -3.00
CA PHE A 17 -15.17 -5.34 -1.55
C PHE A 17 -16.26 -4.33 -1.18
N PRO A 18 -17.05 -4.61 -0.13
CA PRO A 18 -18.19 -3.77 0.26
C PRO A 18 -17.76 -2.39 0.79
N THR A 19 -16.50 -2.24 1.20
CA THR A 19 -15.97 -0.98 1.74
C THR A 19 -14.52 -0.77 1.30
N THR A 20 -14.22 0.43 0.82
CA THR A 20 -12.87 0.85 0.39
C THR A 20 -11.83 0.68 1.50
N ALA A 21 -12.21 0.97 2.75
CA ALA A 21 -11.34 0.82 3.92
C ALA A 21 -10.94 -0.65 4.15
N LYS A 22 -11.87 -1.60 4.00
CA LYS A 22 -11.57 -3.03 4.13
C LYS A 22 -10.67 -3.54 3.02
N ALA A 23 -10.87 -3.07 1.78
CA ALA A 23 -10.00 -3.41 0.66
C ALA A 23 -8.57 -2.91 0.91
N THR A 24 -8.41 -1.67 1.35
CA THR A 24 -7.09 -1.10 1.68
C THR A 24 -6.42 -1.84 2.83
N TYR A 25 -7.15 -2.15 3.89
CA TYR A 25 -6.62 -2.90 5.03
C TYR A 25 -6.16 -4.30 4.61
N PHE A 26 -6.99 -5.01 3.83
CA PHE A 26 -6.64 -6.33 3.31
C PHE A 26 -5.41 -6.28 2.40
N GLY A 27 -5.34 -5.29 1.51
CA GLY A 27 -4.18 -5.05 0.65
C GLY A 27 -2.91 -4.76 1.46
N THR A 28 -3.00 -3.91 2.48
CA THR A 28 -1.85 -3.53 3.32
C THR A 28 -1.35 -4.70 4.16
N ALA A 29 -2.26 -5.44 4.81
CA ALA A 29 -1.89 -6.63 5.57
C ALA A 29 -1.29 -7.72 4.67
N GLY A 30 -1.91 -7.98 3.53
CA GLY A 30 -1.44 -8.98 2.56
C GLY A 30 -0.07 -8.62 1.99
N SER A 31 0.16 -7.35 1.63
CA SER A 31 1.46 -6.91 1.11
C SER A 31 2.56 -6.93 2.17
N LEU A 32 2.23 -6.64 3.44
CA LEU A 32 3.19 -6.76 4.54
C LEU A 32 3.60 -8.22 4.74
N ILE A 33 2.65 -9.15 4.76
CA ILE A 33 2.93 -10.59 4.86
C ILE A 33 3.77 -11.05 3.67
N ALA A 34 3.41 -10.66 2.45
CA ALA A 34 4.16 -11.01 1.25
C ALA A 34 5.59 -10.46 1.28
N ALA A 35 5.78 -9.22 1.77
CA ALA A 35 7.10 -8.61 1.90
C ALA A 35 7.97 -9.32 2.96
N VAL A 36 7.40 -9.68 4.10
CA VAL A 36 8.10 -10.45 5.15
C VAL A 36 8.48 -11.84 4.64
N LEU A 37 7.57 -12.54 3.97
CA LEU A 37 7.86 -13.84 3.36
C LEU A 37 8.96 -13.72 2.30
N GLY A 38 8.88 -12.71 1.43
CA GLY A 38 9.90 -12.46 0.42
C GLY A 38 11.28 -12.16 1.03
N LEU A 39 11.32 -11.41 2.14
CA LEU A 39 12.56 -11.14 2.87
C LEU A 39 13.14 -12.44 3.47
N VAL A 40 12.32 -13.22 4.16
CA VAL A 40 12.74 -14.49 4.77
C VAL A 40 13.25 -15.46 3.70
N PHE A 41 12.51 -15.63 2.61
CA PHE A 41 12.92 -16.50 1.51
C PHE A 41 14.14 -15.96 0.76
N GLY A 42 14.26 -14.66 0.58
CA GLY A 42 15.43 -14.03 -0.02
C GLY A 42 16.73 -14.25 0.77
N LEU A 43 16.61 -14.40 2.10
CA LEU A 43 17.75 -14.69 2.98
C LEU A 43 18.08 -16.19 3.06
N THR A 44 17.07 -17.08 2.91
CA THR A 44 17.23 -18.53 3.13
C THR A 44 17.39 -19.30 1.83
N THR A 45 16.65 -18.94 0.81
CA THR A 45 16.58 -19.70 -0.45
C THR A 45 16.95 -18.78 -1.61
N LYS A 46 17.97 -19.15 -2.39
CA LYS A 46 18.36 -18.37 -3.59
C LYS A 46 17.56 -18.79 -4.84
N ASP A 47 16.37 -19.34 -4.64
CA ASP A 47 15.49 -19.79 -5.73
C ASP A 47 14.75 -18.62 -6.36
N LEU A 48 14.98 -18.42 -7.65
CA LEU A 48 14.36 -17.37 -8.46
C LEU A 48 12.83 -17.47 -8.47
N TYR A 49 12.27 -18.67 -8.50
CA TYR A 49 10.83 -18.90 -8.53
C TYR A 49 10.12 -18.46 -7.24
N THR A 50 10.74 -18.71 -6.10
CA THR A 50 10.20 -18.30 -4.79
C THR A 50 10.24 -16.77 -4.64
N TYR A 51 11.29 -16.13 -5.14
CA TYR A 51 11.41 -14.69 -5.21
C TYR A 51 10.31 -14.07 -6.10
N GLU A 52 10.16 -14.56 -7.32
CA GLU A 52 9.15 -14.07 -8.27
C GLU A 52 7.73 -14.26 -7.74
N GLY A 53 7.43 -15.39 -7.11
CA GLY A 53 6.15 -15.64 -6.47
C GLY A 53 5.82 -14.64 -5.35
N SER A 54 6.81 -14.30 -4.52
CA SER A 54 6.65 -13.30 -3.46
C SER A 54 6.42 -11.89 -4.02
N VAL A 55 7.14 -11.54 -5.09
CA VAL A 55 6.95 -10.26 -5.80
C VAL A 55 5.56 -10.18 -6.41
N LEU A 56 5.11 -11.23 -7.09
CA LEU A 56 3.76 -11.27 -7.70
C LEU A 56 2.66 -11.11 -6.64
N LEU A 57 2.79 -11.78 -5.50
CA LEU A 57 1.83 -11.67 -4.41
C LEU A 57 1.82 -10.25 -3.82
N MET A 58 3.00 -9.66 -3.60
CA MET A 58 3.13 -8.30 -3.10
C MET A 58 2.49 -7.28 -4.08
N VAL A 59 2.80 -7.41 -5.35
CA VAL A 59 2.29 -6.54 -6.42
C VAL A 59 0.78 -6.69 -6.60
N PHE A 60 0.24 -7.90 -6.45
CA PHE A 60 -1.20 -8.14 -6.41
C PHE A 60 -1.88 -7.39 -5.25
N CYS A 61 -1.31 -7.47 -4.04
CA CYS A 61 -1.81 -6.75 -2.86
C CYS A 61 -1.69 -5.22 -3.02
N LEU A 62 -0.65 -4.73 -3.70
CA LEU A 62 -0.54 -3.30 -4.04
C LEU A 62 -1.70 -2.80 -4.90
N GLY A 63 -2.27 -3.65 -5.77
CA GLY A 63 -3.48 -3.33 -6.53
C GLY A 63 -4.66 -2.95 -5.62
N PHE A 64 -4.86 -3.65 -4.51
CA PHE A 64 -5.88 -3.32 -3.50
C PHE A 64 -5.62 -1.98 -2.83
N ILE A 65 -4.38 -1.74 -2.41
CA ILE A 65 -3.99 -0.49 -1.73
C ILE A 65 -4.20 0.69 -2.65
N PHE A 66 -3.71 0.59 -3.89
CA PHE A 66 -3.78 1.69 -4.85
C PHE A 66 -5.23 2.05 -5.18
N THR A 67 -6.08 1.05 -5.44
CA THR A 67 -7.51 1.26 -5.70
C THR A 67 -8.23 1.85 -4.50
N GLY A 68 -7.98 1.33 -3.30
CA GLY A 68 -8.61 1.79 -2.08
C GLY A 68 -8.18 3.21 -1.70
N ALA A 69 -6.88 3.50 -1.76
CA ALA A 69 -6.34 4.83 -1.46
C ALA A 69 -6.86 5.89 -2.43
N THR A 70 -6.84 5.59 -3.73
CA THR A 70 -7.33 6.49 -4.77
C THR A 70 -8.82 6.77 -4.62
N ALA A 71 -9.64 5.75 -4.38
CA ALA A 71 -11.07 5.91 -4.18
C ALA A 71 -11.38 6.74 -2.92
N THR A 72 -10.64 6.53 -1.82
CA THR A 72 -10.79 7.31 -0.59
C THR A 72 -10.43 8.78 -0.82
N ALA A 73 -9.31 9.04 -1.49
CA ALA A 73 -8.87 10.40 -1.81
C ALA A 73 -9.86 11.12 -2.73
N MET A 74 -10.41 10.44 -3.72
CA MET A 74 -11.44 11.00 -4.61
C MET A 74 -12.75 11.30 -3.88
N ASN A 75 -13.15 10.47 -2.91
CA ASN A 75 -14.36 10.70 -2.11
C ASN A 75 -14.21 11.91 -1.18
N LEU A 76 -13.06 12.09 -0.55
CA LEU A 76 -12.76 13.25 0.30
C LEU A 76 -12.62 14.55 -0.49
N GLY A 77 -12.06 14.48 -1.67
CA GLY A 77 -11.76 15.62 -2.53
C GLY A 77 -12.66 15.76 -3.75
N ARG A 78 -13.95 15.43 -3.67
CA ARG A 78 -14.88 15.42 -4.83
C ARG A 78 -14.81 16.67 -5.70
N LYS A 79 -14.65 17.84 -5.06
CA LYS A 79 -14.53 19.14 -5.76
C LYS A 79 -13.17 19.31 -6.46
N TYR A 80 -12.13 18.58 -6.02
CA TYR A 80 -10.76 18.70 -6.49
C TYR A 80 -10.14 17.33 -6.80
N ALA A 81 -10.96 16.38 -7.26
CA ALA A 81 -10.54 14.99 -7.47
C ALA A 81 -9.31 14.86 -8.41
N GLY A 82 -9.25 15.70 -9.46
CA GLY A 82 -8.10 15.75 -10.37
C GLY A 82 -6.81 16.21 -9.69
N ALA A 83 -6.89 17.26 -8.85
CA ALA A 83 -5.73 17.74 -8.11
C ALA A 83 -5.27 16.71 -7.05
N ALA A 84 -6.20 16.06 -6.36
CA ALA A 84 -5.88 15.01 -5.38
C ALA A 84 -5.17 13.82 -6.04
N SER A 85 -5.62 13.35 -7.19
CA SER A 85 -4.97 12.26 -7.91
C SER A 85 -3.59 12.64 -8.43
N ALA A 86 -3.41 13.89 -8.91
CA ALA A 86 -2.11 14.40 -9.35
C ALA A 86 -1.10 14.47 -8.20
N ILE A 87 -1.51 14.93 -7.02
CA ILE A 87 -0.65 15.00 -5.83
C ILE A 87 -0.23 13.59 -5.38
N ILE A 88 -1.15 12.63 -5.33
CA ILE A 88 -0.85 11.24 -4.99
C ILE A 88 0.15 10.64 -5.97
N GLY A 89 -0.08 10.85 -7.27
CA GLY A 89 0.83 10.38 -8.31
C GLY A 89 2.22 11.03 -8.18
N CYS A 90 2.28 12.34 -8.00
CA CYS A 90 3.53 13.09 -7.85
C CYS A 90 4.35 12.59 -6.64
N ILE A 91 3.72 12.44 -5.47
CA ILE A 91 4.37 11.91 -4.26
C ILE A 91 4.86 10.49 -4.50
N GLY A 92 4.05 9.63 -5.12
CA GLY A 92 4.43 8.26 -5.45
C GLY A 92 5.68 8.19 -6.36
N PHE A 93 5.72 9.01 -7.40
CA PHE A 93 6.88 9.08 -8.31
C PHE A 93 8.13 9.67 -7.63
N LEU A 94 7.99 10.70 -6.80
CA LEU A 94 9.10 11.28 -6.04
C LEU A 94 9.70 10.26 -5.08
N LEU A 95 8.86 9.58 -4.30
CA LEU A 95 9.33 8.54 -3.37
C LEU A 95 9.97 7.37 -4.11
N GLY A 96 9.37 6.91 -5.20
CA GLY A 96 9.94 5.86 -6.04
C GLY A 96 11.29 6.25 -6.64
N GLY A 97 11.42 7.50 -7.11
CA GLY A 97 12.68 8.03 -7.65
C GLY A 97 13.80 8.13 -6.62
N ILE A 98 13.48 8.45 -5.37
CA ILE A 98 14.47 8.50 -4.27
C ILE A 98 14.86 7.09 -3.80
N VAL A 99 13.89 6.21 -3.69
CA VAL A 99 14.11 4.84 -3.17
C VAL A 99 14.82 3.95 -4.18
N SER A 100 14.58 4.13 -5.47
CA SER A 100 15.13 3.30 -6.53
C SER A 100 16.67 3.21 -6.53
N PRO A 101 17.43 4.32 -6.43
CA PRO A 101 18.89 4.24 -6.33
C PRO A 101 19.36 3.54 -5.04
N ILE A 102 18.66 3.72 -3.92
CA ILE A 102 19.01 3.10 -2.63
C ILE A 102 18.93 1.57 -2.73
N VAL A 103 17.89 1.06 -3.39
CA VAL A 103 17.72 -0.38 -3.62
C VAL A 103 18.85 -0.95 -4.50
N SER A 104 19.38 -0.14 -5.43
CA SER A 104 20.46 -0.55 -6.35
C SER A 104 21.84 -0.70 -5.69
N LEU A 105 22.06 -0.09 -4.50
CA LEU A 105 23.37 -0.07 -3.83
C LEU A 105 23.72 -1.37 -3.08
N GLY A 106 22.74 -2.29 -2.93
CA GLY A 106 22.94 -3.53 -2.17
C GLY A 106 22.55 -4.79 -2.97
N ASN A 107 22.31 -5.87 -2.24
CA ASN A 107 21.70 -7.05 -2.82
C ASN A 107 20.24 -6.71 -3.15
N ILE A 108 19.96 -6.54 -4.44
CA ILE A 108 18.68 -6.04 -4.97
C ILE A 108 17.48 -6.79 -4.36
N GLN A 109 17.62 -8.11 -4.21
CA GLN A 109 16.54 -8.96 -3.66
C GLN A 109 16.21 -8.60 -2.19
N VAL A 110 17.22 -8.60 -1.34
CA VAL A 110 17.07 -8.36 0.10
C VAL A 110 16.71 -6.90 0.37
N THR A 111 17.38 -5.97 -0.29
CA THR A 111 17.18 -4.53 -0.10
C THR A 111 15.78 -4.10 -0.55
N SER A 112 15.27 -4.64 -1.67
CA SER A 112 13.92 -4.35 -2.15
C SER A 112 12.85 -4.76 -1.14
N PHE A 113 12.91 -5.98 -0.62
CA PHE A 113 11.94 -6.45 0.37
C PHE A 113 12.08 -5.74 1.71
N ALA A 114 13.30 -5.44 2.16
CA ALA A 114 13.54 -4.68 3.39
C ALA A 114 12.91 -3.28 3.30
N VAL A 115 13.10 -2.58 2.20
CA VAL A 115 12.49 -1.26 1.97
C VAL A 115 10.97 -1.37 1.92
N CYS A 116 10.42 -2.38 1.28
CA CYS A 116 8.96 -2.61 1.24
C CYS A 116 8.39 -2.89 2.63
N VAL A 117 9.06 -3.72 3.45
CA VAL A 117 8.63 -3.99 4.83
C VAL A 117 8.61 -2.70 5.66
N VAL A 118 9.66 -1.89 5.57
CA VAL A 118 9.75 -0.61 6.29
C VAL A 118 8.66 0.35 5.82
N ALA A 119 8.49 0.53 4.53
CA ALA A 119 7.49 1.44 3.96
C ALA A 119 6.06 1.03 4.31
N LEU A 120 5.74 -0.26 4.21
CA LEU A 120 4.43 -0.80 4.55
C LEU A 120 4.18 -0.75 6.06
N GLY A 121 5.18 -1.08 6.87
CA GLY A 121 5.11 -0.97 8.33
C GLY A 121 4.83 0.46 8.78
N LEU A 122 5.53 1.44 8.19
CA LEU A 122 5.29 2.85 8.45
C LEU A 122 3.88 3.28 8.02
N GLY A 123 3.41 2.80 6.88
CA GLY A 123 2.04 3.05 6.39
C GLY A 123 0.97 2.52 7.33
N VAL A 124 1.15 1.31 7.87
CA VAL A 124 0.25 0.71 8.87
C VAL A 124 0.24 1.51 10.16
N LEU A 125 1.42 1.91 10.66
CA LEU A 125 1.54 2.73 11.87
C LEU A 125 0.84 4.09 11.71
N LEU A 126 1.02 4.76 10.58
CA LEU A 126 0.35 6.02 10.28
C LEU A 126 -1.17 5.85 10.22
N LEU A 127 -1.67 4.80 9.57
CA LEU A 127 -3.10 4.50 9.53
C LEU A 127 -3.67 4.26 10.92
N GLN A 128 -2.98 3.54 11.79
CA GLN A 128 -3.41 3.31 13.16
C GLN A 128 -3.42 4.61 13.97
N PHE A 129 -2.40 5.46 13.81
CA PHE A 129 -2.34 6.74 14.51
C PHE A 129 -3.52 7.64 14.15
N PHE A 130 -3.83 7.78 12.87
CA PHE A 130 -4.96 8.60 12.41
C PHE A 130 -6.33 8.02 12.80
N THR A 131 -6.50 6.70 12.86
CA THR A 131 -7.75 6.09 13.31
C THR A 131 -7.97 6.25 14.81
N THR A 132 -6.93 6.36 15.61
CA THR A 132 -7.03 6.54 17.07
C THR A 132 -7.47 7.99 17.41
N GLU A 133 -7.02 8.98 16.64
CA GLU A 133 -7.43 10.39 16.87
C GLU A 133 -8.89 10.66 16.53
N THR A 134 -9.47 9.99 15.53
CA THR A 134 -10.86 10.19 15.14
C THR A 134 -11.87 9.62 16.16
N HIS A 135 -11.44 8.70 17.02
CA HIS A 135 -12.29 8.17 18.11
C HIS A 135 -12.25 9.00 19.41
N GLY A 136 -11.36 10.00 19.49
CA GLY A 136 -11.13 10.79 20.72
C GLY A 136 -11.91 12.09 20.85
N THR A 137 -12.70 12.51 19.86
CA THR A 137 -13.51 13.74 19.97
C THR A 137 -14.97 13.39 20.32
N PRO A 138 -15.39 13.52 21.61
CA PRO A 138 -16.81 13.49 21.93
C PRO A 138 -17.43 14.75 21.31
N THR A 139 -18.34 14.58 20.36
CA THR A 139 -19.20 15.63 19.87
C THR A 139 -20.07 16.13 21.04
N ASN A 140 -19.63 17.20 21.67
CA ASN A 140 -20.45 17.97 22.61
C ASN A 140 -21.55 18.67 21.80
N ARG A 141 -22.63 17.95 21.54
CA ARG A 141 -23.89 18.58 21.10
C ARG A 141 -24.48 19.25 22.32
N THR A 142 -24.08 20.48 22.58
CA THR A 142 -24.87 21.39 23.40
C THR A 142 -26.16 21.69 22.63
N HIS A 143 -27.26 21.17 23.17
CA HIS A 143 -28.59 21.66 22.94
C HIS A 143 -28.61 23.20 23.09
N GLN A 144 -28.96 23.91 22.03
CA GLN A 144 -29.53 25.24 22.15
C GLN A 144 -30.99 25.15 21.71
N SER A 145 -31.83 25.18 22.71
CA SER A 145 -33.25 25.49 22.67
C SER A 145 -33.52 26.93 22.22
#